data_61482f779a2a606c30096cf4fce1e93c
#
_entry.id   61482f779a2a606c30096cf4fce1e93c
#
_cell.length_a   1.000
_cell.length_b   1.000
_cell.length_c   1.000
_cell.angle_alpha   90.00
_cell.angle_beta   90.00
_cell.angle_gamma   90.00
#
_symmetry.space_group_name_H-M   'P 1'
#
loop_
_entity.id
_entity.type
_entity.pdbx_description
1 polymer ?
#
loop_
_entity_poly.entity_id
_entity_poly.type
_entity_poly.pdbx_seq_one_letter_code
_entity_poly.pdbx_strand_id
1 'polypeptide(L)'
;PIAVEEAVALVEPGTKVSFTEPTSSSGYIFPATIFATQGLNAETDLDAVFAGGHDASVIAVCMGQAEVGVSFDDARSDAVTDCDVNGTVVTFAYGPEIPNDGMAVAGDLSDELKAGIKQALLDYAATEDGAAVLDSIYNINAFAEPNQESLQIIRDAVENLGYGS
;
A
#
# COMPACT_ATOMS: atom_id res chain seq x y z
N PRO A 1 -0.92 8.74 16.48
CA PRO A 1 -2.00 8.43 15.53
C PRO A 1 -3.36 8.29 16.24
N ILE A 2 -4.43 8.68 15.58
CA ILE A 2 -5.82 8.51 16.02
C ILE A 2 -6.45 7.32 15.27
N ALA A 3 -7.69 6.95 15.65
CA ALA A 3 -8.42 5.92 14.91
C ALA A 3 -8.66 6.38 13.46
N VAL A 4 -8.62 5.46 12.50
CA VAL A 4 -8.71 5.80 11.08
C VAL A 4 -10.06 6.45 10.74
N GLU A 5 -11.14 6.05 11.40
CA GLU A 5 -12.47 6.63 11.24
C GLU A 5 -12.51 8.10 11.70
N GLU A 6 -11.82 8.40 12.81
CA GLU A 6 -11.70 9.78 13.31
C GLU A 6 -10.84 10.63 12.38
N ALA A 7 -9.77 10.06 11.84
CA ALA A 7 -8.87 10.72 10.91
C ALA A 7 -9.59 11.10 9.60
N VAL A 8 -10.34 10.16 9.02
CA VAL A 8 -11.08 10.40 7.77
C VAL A 8 -12.19 11.42 7.96
N ALA A 9 -12.81 11.47 9.15
CA ALA A 9 -13.81 12.50 9.47
C ALA A 9 -13.24 13.93 9.50
N LEU A 10 -11.93 14.11 9.53
CA LEU A 10 -11.26 15.41 9.39
C LEU A 10 -11.01 15.81 7.94
N VAL A 11 -11.19 14.89 7.00
CA VAL A 11 -11.01 15.15 5.57
C VAL A 11 -12.34 15.63 4.99
N GLU A 12 -12.36 16.84 4.47
CA GLU A 12 -13.55 17.45 3.89
C GLU A 12 -13.58 17.30 2.37
N PRO A 13 -14.76 17.39 1.72
CA PRO A 13 -14.83 17.48 0.26
C PRO A 13 -13.97 18.64 -0.27
N GLY A 14 -13.19 18.35 -1.31
CA GLY A 14 -12.24 19.29 -1.90
C GLY A 14 -10.84 19.28 -1.26
N THR A 15 -10.62 18.54 -0.16
CA THR A 15 -9.28 18.35 0.40
C THR A 15 -8.35 17.77 -0.65
N LYS A 16 -7.16 18.34 -0.77
CA LYS A 16 -6.14 17.86 -1.71
C LYS A 16 -5.39 16.67 -1.12
N VAL A 17 -5.61 15.51 -1.73
CA VAL A 17 -5.04 14.23 -1.29
C VAL A 17 -4.05 13.71 -2.32
N SER A 18 -2.82 13.45 -1.89
CA SER A 18 -1.79 12.78 -2.69
C SER A 18 -1.88 11.27 -2.53
N PHE A 19 -2.28 10.61 -3.60
CA PHE A 19 -2.23 9.17 -3.77
C PHE A 19 -0.93 8.77 -4.48
N THR A 20 -0.56 7.49 -4.42
CA THR A 20 0.63 7.01 -5.12
C THR A 20 0.32 6.66 -6.58
N GLU A 21 -0.29 5.52 -6.82
CA GLU A 21 -0.70 5.01 -8.13
C GLU A 21 -2.08 4.35 -8.02
N PRO A 22 -2.91 4.35 -9.07
CA PRO A 22 -4.27 3.80 -9.03
C PRO A 22 -4.35 2.32 -8.66
N THR A 23 -3.28 1.55 -8.90
CA THR A 23 -3.20 0.12 -8.61
C THR A 23 -2.51 -0.21 -7.28
N SER A 24 -2.03 0.80 -6.57
CA SER A 24 -1.35 0.60 -5.28
C SER A 24 -2.36 0.26 -4.18
N SER A 25 -2.14 -0.86 -3.50
CA SER A 25 -2.98 -1.27 -2.36
C SER A 25 -2.96 -0.23 -1.26
N SER A 26 -1.79 0.08 -0.69
CA SER A 26 -1.64 1.03 0.42
C SER A 26 -1.71 2.49 0.00
N GLY A 27 -1.36 2.80 -1.25
CA GLY A 27 -1.32 4.17 -1.75
C GLY A 27 -2.59 4.66 -2.44
N TYR A 28 -3.58 3.78 -2.70
CA TYR A 28 -4.86 4.18 -3.29
C TYR A 28 -6.03 3.28 -2.89
N ILE A 29 -5.97 1.96 -3.15
CA ILE A 29 -7.15 1.07 -3.07
C ILE A 29 -7.73 1.07 -1.65
N PHE A 30 -6.93 0.76 -0.64
CA PHE A 30 -7.38 0.77 0.76
C PHE A 30 -7.76 2.17 1.25
N PRO A 31 -6.96 3.22 1.07
CA PRO A 31 -7.35 4.59 1.41
C PRO A 31 -8.65 5.03 0.76
N ALA A 32 -8.85 4.80 -0.54
CA ALA A 32 -10.08 5.16 -1.25
C ALA A 32 -11.30 4.41 -0.70
N THR A 33 -11.13 3.11 -0.37
CA THR A 33 -12.18 2.31 0.29
C THR A 33 -12.51 2.89 1.67
N ILE A 34 -11.51 3.30 2.45
CA ILE A 34 -11.70 3.91 3.76
C ILE A 34 -12.44 5.23 3.63
N PHE A 35 -12.06 6.11 2.70
CA PHE A 35 -12.81 7.34 2.42
C PHE A 35 -14.27 7.05 2.04
N ALA A 36 -14.51 6.03 1.21
CA ALA A 36 -15.85 5.63 0.80
C ALA A 36 -16.74 5.17 1.98
N THR A 37 -16.16 4.53 3.02
CA THR A 37 -16.92 4.16 4.24
C THR A 37 -17.45 5.37 5.00
N GLN A 38 -16.84 6.54 4.81
CA GLN A 38 -17.26 7.80 5.41
C GLN A 38 -18.07 8.67 4.43
N GLY A 39 -18.45 8.12 3.29
CA GLY A 39 -19.26 8.79 2.27
C GLY A 39 -18.48 9.76 1.38
N LEU A 40 -17.14 9.67 1.35
CA LEU A 40 -16.27 10.46 0.47
C LEU A 40 -15.79 9.58 -0.70
N ASN A 41 -16.11 9.97 -1.91
CA ASN A 41 -15.55 9.33 -3.11
C ASN A 41 -14.19 9.98 -3.43
N ALA A 42 -13.13 9.17 -3.45
CA ALA A 42 -11.76 9.66 -3.66
C ALA A 42 -11.56 10.35 -5.03
N GLU A 43 -12.35 10.01 -6.05
CA GLU A 43 -12.19 10.56 -7.40
C GLU A 43 -13.06 11.81 -7.64
N THR A 44 -14.20 11.93 -6.95
CA THR A 44 -15.17 13.01 -7.23
C THR A 44 -15.28 14.03 -6.11
N ASP A 45 -15.03 13.64 -4.88
CA ASP A 45 -15.23 14.51 -3.71
C ASP A 45 -13.92 15.10 -3.20
N LEU A 46 -12.77 14.52 -3.57
CA LEU A 46 -11.44 15.00 -3.19
C LEU A 46 -10.72 15.65 -4.40
N ASP A 47 -9.79 16.57 -4.13
CA ASP A 47 -8.80 17.02 -5.12
C ASP A 47 -7.67 15.98 -5.17
N ALA A 48 -7.94 14.86 -5.83
CA ALA A 48 -7.05 13.72 -5.90
C ALA A 48 -5.90 13.95 -6.88
N VAL A 49 -4.67 13.77 -6.43
CA VAL A 49 -3.47 13.78 -7.26
C VAL A 49 -2.70 12.48 -7.11
N PHE A 50 -2.15 11.95 -8.20
CA PHE A 50 -1.33 10.75 -8.19
C PHE A 50 0.15 11.15 -8.32
N ALA A 51 0.92 10.94 -7.25
CA ALA A 51 2.32 11.34 -7.17
C ALA A 51 3.28 10.37 -7.89
N GLY A 52 2.84 9.13 -8.18
CA GLY A 52 3.64 8.12 -8.87
C GLY A 52 4.54 7.28 -7.95
N GLY A 53 4.53 7.52 -6.65
CA GLY A 53 5.32 6.77 -5.67
C GLY A 53 4.98 7.14 -4.24
N HIS A 54 5.41 6.30 -3.30
CA HIS A 54 5.14 6.49 -1.87
C HIS A 54 5.95 7.66 -1.30
N ASP A 55 7.22 7.73 -1.64
CA ASP A 55 8.12 8.84 -1.33
C ASP A 55 7.62 10.17 -1.93
N ALA A 56 7.17 10.14 -3.18
CA ALA A 56 6.62 11.31 -3.86
C ALA A 56 5.33 11.82 -3.19
N SER A 57 4.47 10.91 -2.68
CA SER A 57 3.28 11.29 -1.90
C SER A 57 3.65 12.00 -0.61
N VAL A 58 4.64 11.50 0.12
CA VAL A 58 5.17 12.14 1.33
C VAL A 58 5.78 13.51 1.02
N ILE A 59 6.58 13.60 -0.05
CA ILE A 59 7.20 14.85 -0.49
C ILE A 59 6.14 15.89 -0.87
N ALA A 60 5.07 15.49 -1.54
CA ALA A 60 3.98 16.40 -1.90
C ALA A 60 3.35 17.07 -0.67
N VAL A 61 3.14 16.33 0.41
CA VAL A 61 2.66 16.89 1.68
C VAL A 61 3.70 17.80 2.32
N CYS A 62 4.95 17.35 2.38
CA CYS A 62 6.04 18.12 2.96
C CYS A 62 6.23 19.49 2.28
N MET A 63 6.07 19.52 0.97
CA MET A 63 6.18 20.74 0.15
C MET A 63 4.89 21.60 0.11
N GLY A 64 3.83 21.19 0.83
CA GLY A 64 2.54 21.88 0.82
C GLY A 64 1.79 21.78 -0.52
N GLN A 65 2.11 20.79 -1.33
CA GLN A 65 1.43 20.52 -2.61
C GLN A 65 0.18 19.66 -2.42
N ALA A 66 0.07 18.97 -1.30
CA ALA A 66 -1.12 18.26 -0.84
C ALA A 66 -1.29 18.46 0.67
N GLU A 67 -2.52 18.38 1.15
CA GLU A 67 -2.86 18.50 2.57
C GLU A 67 -2.75 17.15 3.27
N VAL A 68 -3.11 16.09 2.57
CA VAL A 68 -3.04 14.70 3.02
C VAL A 68 -2.25 13.87 2.01
N GLY A 69 -1.42 12.97 2.50
CA GLY A 69 -0.75 11.95 1.69
C GLY A 69 -1.09 10.57 2.20
N VAL A 70 -1.21 9.61 1.32
CA VAL A 70 -1.41 8.20 1.65
C VAL A 70 -0.24 7.36 1.17
N SER A 71 0.13 6.34 1.95
CA SER A 71 1.32 5.54 1.70
C SER A 71 1.30 4.25 2.52
N PHE A 72 2.35 3.43 2.40
CA PHE A 72 2.66 2.40 3.38
C PHE A 72 3.31 3.00 4.64
N ASP A 73 3.41 2.24 5.70
CA ASP A 73 4.08 2.60 6.96
C ASP A 73 5.57 2.20 6.91
N ASP A 74 6.54 3.05 7.10
CA ASP A 74 6.53 4.50 7.19
C ASP A 74 7.35 5.10 6.03
N ALA A 75 6.70 5.49 4.95
CA ALA A 75 7.37 6.00 3.75
C ALA A 75 8.08 7.34 3.94
N ARG A 76 7.99 7.96 5.13
CA ARG A 76 8.76 9.17 5.44
C ARG A 76 10.26 8.92 5.45
N SER A 77 10.69 7.68 5.76
CA SER A 77 12.09 7.28 5.72
C SER A 77 12.68 7.20 4.31
N ASP A 78 11.83 7.02 3.30
CA ASP A 78 12.23 6.85 1.91
C ASP A 78 12.24 8.18 1.14
N ALA A 79 11.68 9.23 1.73
CA ALA A 79 11.56 10.54 1.10
C ALA A 79 12.93 11.26 1.08
N VAL A 80 13.55 11.30 -0.09
CA VAL A 80 14.81 12.05 -0.32
C VAL A 80 14.48 13.44 -0.84
N THR A 81 14.57 14.44 0.03
CA THR A 81 14.19 15.83 -0.28
C THR A 81 14.91 16.80 0.64
N ASP A 82 14.97 18.08 0.25
CA ASP A 82 15.46 19.19 1.09
C ASP A 82 14.42 19.66 2.13
N CYS A 83 13.18 19.14 2.06
CA CYS A 83 12.14 19.44 3.04
C CYS A 83 12.38 18.64 4.34
N ASP A 84 12.19 19.27 5.49
CA ASP A 84 12.22 18.59 6.80
C ASP A 84 10.96 17.71 6.96
N VAL A 85 11.01 16.51 6.39
CA VAL A 85 9.89 15.55 6.40
C VAL A 85 9.45 15.23 7.82
N ASN A 86 10.38 14.95 8.74
CA ASN A 86 10.05 14.55 10.10
C ASN A 86 9.49 15.70 10.95
N GLY A 87 9.86 16.93 10.64
CA GLY A 87 9.31 18.12 11.30
C GLY A 87 8.00 18.62 10.69
N THR A 88 7.69 18.23 9.45
CA THR A 88 6.54 18.78 8.70
C THR A 88 5.42 17.75 8.51
N VAL A 89 5.76 16.48 8.22
CA VAL A 89 4.78 15.42 7.91
C VAL A 89 4.52 14.56 9.13
N VAL A 90 3.27 14.50 9.55
CA VAL A 90 2.84 13.71 10.71
C VAL A 90 1.96 12.55 10.23
N THR A 91 2.33 11.32 10.60
CA THR A 91 1.43 10.18 10.43
C THR A 91 0.30 10.30 11.45
N PHE A 92 -0.91 10.63 10.99
CA PHE A 92 -2.04 10.87 11.87
C PHE A 92 -2.96 9.66 12.05
N ALA A 93 -2.97 8.70 11.10
CA ALA A 93 -3.69 7.44 11.24
C ALA A 93 -3.02 6.28 10.48
N TYR A 94 -3.32 5.05 10.90
CA TYR A 94 -2.98 3.83 10.19
C TYR A 94 -4.27 3.13 9.76
N GLY A 95 -4.31 2.64 8.52
CA GLY A 95 -5.34 1.76 8.02
C GLY A 95 -5.20 0.32 8.55
N PRO A 96 -6.04 -0.60 8.08
CA PRO A 96 -5.90 -2.03 8.40
C PRO A 96 -4.58 -2.59 7.83
N GLU A 97 -4.12 -3.68 8.44
CA GLU A 97 -2.99 -4.44 7.88
C GLU A 97 -3.33 -4.96 6.48
N ILE A 98 -2.46 -4.67 5.53
CA ILE A 98 -2.55 -5.14 4.15
C ILE A 98 -1.58 -6.31 4.00
N PRO A 99 -2.03 -7.49 3.51
CA PRO A 99 -1.12 -8.58 3.23
C PRO A 99 -0.02 -8.15 2.27
N ASN A 100 1.22 -8.55 2.59
CA ASN A 100 2.36 -8.32 1.71
C ASN A 100 2.18 -9.01 0.36
N ASP A 101 2.98 -8.59 -0.61
CA ASP A 101 2.99 -9.09 -1.98
C ASP A 101 3.13 -10.61 -2.05
N GLY A 102 2.45 -11.21 -3.02
CA GLY A 102 2.47 -12.64 -3.27
C GLY A 102 3.15 -12.98 -4.60
N MET A 103 3.65 -14.20 -4.70
CA MET A 103 4.15 -14.78 -5.96
C MET A 103 3.03 -15.53 -6.65
N ALA A 104 2.75 -15.19 -7.90
CA ALA A 104 1.79 -15.89 -8.73
C ALA A 104 2.46 -16.54 -9.94
N VAL A 105 1.95 -17.68 -10.35
CA VAL A 105 2.38 -18.39 -11.56
C VAL A 105 1.20 -18.62 -12.49
N ALA A 106 1.47 -18.81 -13.77
CA ALA A 106 0.43 -19.08 -14.76
C ALA A 106 -0.40 -20.32 -14.38
N GLY A 107 -1.71 -20.21 -14.56
CA GLY A 107 -2.65 -21.25 -14.14
C GLY A 107 -2.54 -22.56 -14.93
N ASP A 108 -2.03 -22.51 -16.17
CA ASP A 108 -1.86 -23.62 -17.10
C ASP A 108 -0.54 -24.41 -16.91
N LEU A 109 0.35 -23.98 -16.00
CA LEU A 109 1.52 -24.76 -15.64
C LEU A 109 1.12 -26.07 -14.97
N SER A 110 1.92 -27.14 -15.19
CA SER A 110 1.71 -28.40 -14.50
C SER A 110 1.84 -28.24 -12.98
N ASP A 111 1.10 -29.06 -12.22
CA ASP A 111 1.15 -29.02 -10.75
C ASP A 111 2.54 -29.34 -10.21
N GLU A 112 3.30 -30.21 -10.90
CA GLU A 112 4.68 -30.52 -10.56
C GLU A 112 5.57 -29.27 -10.68
N LEU A 113 5.43 -28.50 -11.76
CA LEU A 113 6.20 -27.26 -11.97
C LEU A 113 5.81 -26.17 -10.95
N LYS A 114 4.50 -26.01 -10.68
CA LYS A 114 4.03 -25.08 -9.63
C LYS A 114 4.63 -25.42 -8.27
N ALA A 115 4.59 -26.70 -7.90
CA ALA A 115 5.17 -27.17 -6.64
C ALA A 115 6.69 -26.96 -6.59
N GLY A 116 7.39 -27.23 -7.70
CA GLY A 116 8.83 -27.04 -7.82
C GLY A 116 9.24 -25.57 -7.67
N ILE A 117 8.53 -24.64 -8.33
CA ILE A 117 8.78 -23.21 -8.22
C ILE A 117 8.57 -22.74 -6.77
N LYS A 118 7.45 -23.13 -6.16
CA LYS A 118 7.16 -22.79 -4.78
C LYS A 118 8.24 -23.28 -3.82
N GLN A 119 8.63 -24.56 -3.94
CA GLN A 119 9.65 -25.13 -3.07
C GLN A 119 11.00 -24.43 -3.26
N ALA A 120 11.40 -24.13 -4.50
CA ALA A 120 12.64 -23.44 -4.79
C ALA A 120 12.68 -22.02 -4.14
N LEU A 121 11.57 -21.29 -4.16
CA LEU A 121 11.46 -19.97 -3.51
C LEU A 121 11.56 -20.07 -1.98
N LEU A 122 10.89 -21.04 -1.38
CA LEU A 122 10.96 -21.30 0.06
C LEU A 122 12.39 -21.71 0.48
N ASP A 123 13.00 -22.61 -0.26
CA ASP A 123 14.37 -23.08 0.01
C ASP A 123 15.39 -21.94 -0.14
N TYR A 124 15.26 -21.11 -1.19
CA TYR A 124 16.13 -19.96 -1.39
C TYR A 124 16.00 -18.95 -0.26
N ALA A 125 14.78 -18.58 0.12
CA ALA A 125 14.54 -17.64 1.22
C ALA A 125 15.06 -18.14 2.57
N ALA A 126 15.17 -19.46 2.76
CA ALA A 126 15.72 -20.07 3.96
C ALA A 126 17.25 -20.05 4.02
N THR A 127 17.94 -19.70 2.93
CA THR A 127 19.40 -19.53 2.93
C THR A 127 19.81 -18.16 3.45
N GLU A 128 21.01 -18.03 4.00
CA GLU A 128 21.54 -16.74 4.46
C GLU A 128 21.63 -15.72 3.33
N ASP A 129 22.13 -16.13 2.16
CA ASP A 129 22.23 -15.27 0.97
C ASP A 129 20.83 -14.86 0.45
N GLY A 130 19.89 -15.80 0.40
CA GLY A 130 18.52 -15.54 -0.05
C GLY A 130 17.79 -14.55 0.87
N ALA A 131 17.89 -14.74 2.18
CA ALA A 131 17.32 -13.82 3.15
C ALA A 131 17.91 -12.42 3.02
N ALA A 132 19.25 -12.31 2.87
CA ALA A 132 19.91 -11.02 2.71
C ALA A 132 19.49 -10.30 1.42
N VAL A 133 19.30 -11.03 0.31
CA VAL A 133 18.83 -10.45 -0.95
C VAL A 133 17.38 -9.97 -0.82
N LEU A 134 16.50 -10.77 -0.25
CA LEU A 134 15.09 -10.41 -0.07
C LEU A 134 14.92 -9.20 0.86
N ASP A 135 15.68 -9.16 1.95
CA ASP A 135 15.70 -8.02 2.87
C ASP A 135 16.17 -6.74 2.15
N SER A 136 17.25 -6.82 1.37
CA SER A 136 17.82 -5.66 0.67
C SER A 136 16.93 -5.09 -0.44
N ILE A 137 16.04 -5.89 -1.04
CA ILE A 137 15.16 -5.48 -2.14
C ILE A 137 13.81 -4.97 -1.63
N TYR A 138 13.20 -5.68 -0.68
CA TYR A 138 11.81 -5.46 -0.27
C TYR A 138 11.58 -5.49 1.25
N ASN A 139 12.61 -5.54 2.08
CA ASN A 139 12.49 -5.81 3.52
C ASN A 139 11.71 -7.10 3.83
N ILE A 140 11.81 -8.11 2.95
CA ILE A 140 11.15 -9.40 3.11
C ILE A 140 12.10 -10.36 3.83
N ASN A 141 11.62 -10.95 4.93
CA ASN A 141 12.43 -11.86 5.74
C ASN A 141 12.19 -13.34 5.42
N ALA A 142 11.03 -13.68 4.83
CA ALA A 142 10.66 -15.04 4.49
C ALA A 142 9.48 -15.09 3.51
N PHE A 143 9.26 -16.25 2.88
CA PHE A 143 8.00 -16.58 2.23
C PHE A 143 7.16 -17.46 3.13
N ALA A 144 5.85 -17.31 3.05
CA ALA A 144 4.87 -18.12 3.74
C ALA A 144 3.80 -18.66 2.78
N GLU A 145 3.04 -19.65 3.23
CA GLU A 145 1.85 -20.09 2.50
C GLU A 145 0.83 -18.95 2.42
N PRO A 146 0.18 -18.76 1.25
CA PRO A 146 -0.80 -17.72 1.10
C PRO A 146 -2.00 -17.95 2.03
N ASN A 147 -2.34 -16.94 2.82
CA ASN A 147 -3.55 -16.96 3.62
C ASN A 147 -4.73 -16.43 2.79
N GLN A 148 -5.66 -17.32 2.43
CA GLN A 148 -6.81 -16.95 1.60
C GLN A 148 -7.76 -15.96 2.31
N GLU A 149 -7.83 -16.00 3.63
CA GLU A 149 -8.67 -15.09 4.42
C GLU A 149 -8.11 -13.67 4.37
N SER A 150 -6.79 -13.50 4.53
CA SER A 150 -6.16 -12.18 4.41
C SER A 150 -6.23 -11.61 2.99
N LEU A 151 -6.17 -12.46 1.95
CA LEU A 151 -6.37 -12.03 0.57
C LEU A 151 -7.83 -11.62 0.27
N GLN A 152 -8.81 -12.05 1.07
CA GLN A 152 -10.21 -11.64 0.89
C GLN A 152 -10.39 -10.14 1.12
N ILE A 153 -9.67 -9.56 2.06
CA ILE A 153 -9.70 -8.11 2.34
C ILE A 153 -9.35 -7.31 1.09
N ILE A 154 -8.36 -7.78 0.31
CA ILE A 154 -7.96 -7.12 -0.95
C ILE A 154 -9.07 -7.24 -1.99
N ARG A 155 -9.67 -8.44 -2.14
CA ARG A 155 -10.76 -8.65 -3.10
C ARG A 155 -11.96 -7.76 -2.79
N ASP A 156 -12.34 -7.67 -1.53
CA ASP A 156 -13.45 -6.84 -1.07
C ASP A 156 -13.17 -5.35 -1.33
N ALA A 157 -11.95 -4.89 -1.08
CA ALA A 157 -11.55 -3.51 -1.36
C ALA A 157 -11.60 -3.18 -2.85
N VAL A 158 -11.11 -4.08 -3.72
CA VAL A 158 -11.14 -3.93 -5.18
C VAL A 158 -12.58 -3.94 -5.70
N GLU A 159 -13.43 -4.83 -5.20
CA GLU A 159 -14.85 -4.92 -5.58
C GLU A 159 -15.62 -3.66 -5.16
N ASN A 160 -15.38 -3.16 -3.94
CA ASN A 160 -16.02 -1.95 -3.42
C ASN A 160 -15.71 -0.69 -4.27
N LEU A 161 -14.55 -0.64 -4.91
CA LEU A 161 -14.18 0.44 -5.84
C LEU A 161 -14.66 0.20 -7.27
N GLY A 162 -15.33 -0.93 -7.55
CA GLY A 162 -15.80 -1.29 -8.89
C GLY A 162 -14.71 -1.80 -9.84
N TYR A 163 -13.52 -2.08 -9.32
CA TYR A 163 -12.46 -2.74 -10.08
C TYR A 163 -12.71 -4.27 -10.06
N GLY A 164 -12.76 -4.90 -11.21
CA GLY A 164 -12.89 -6.38 -11.30
C GLY A 164 -14.19 -6.89 -11.89
N SER A 165 -14.98 -6.02 -12.51
CA SER A 165 -16.16 -6.39 -13.33
C SER A 165 -15.81 -6.46 -14.82
#